data_6d8c75c87b30e0ee7f3a5676daec6b93
#
_entry.id   6d8c75c87b30e0ee7f3a5676daec6b93
#
_cell.length_a   1.000
_cell.length_b   1.000
_cell.length_c   1.000
_cell.angle_alpha   90.00
_cell.angle_beta   90.00
_cell.angle_gamma   90.00
#
_symmetry.space_group_name_H-M   'P 1'
#
loop_
_entity.id
_entity.type
_entity.pdbx_description
1 polymer ?
#
loop_
_entity_poly.entity_id
_entity_poly.type
_entity_poly.pdbx_seq_one_letter_code
_entity_poly.pdbx_strand_id
1 'polypeptide(L)'
;MVKKTERHDGELVHITNTRNAVEYIIHISDNEKVFPKRARYTAVNKLQNMCYDLISDVIEAEEIMPSCKEEYNIKHCKLEEAQGLCRSILTVLNLCAITYKIQHSRMEYATQLLTDARIKILKRMRVYEEKYKQYRV
;
A
#
# COMPACT_ATOMS: atom_id res chain seq x y z
N MET A 1 11.32 23.23 -14.23
CA MET A 1 11.57 22.45 -13.01
C MET A 1 10.32 21.80 -12.50
N VAL A 2 9.27 22.59 -12.31
CA VAL A 2 8.00 22.06 -11.84
C VAL A 2 7.48 20.95 -12.76
N LYS A 3 7.53 21.19 -14.07
CA LYS A 3 7.05 20.19 -15.03
C LYS A 3 7.81 18.87 -14.98
N LYS A 4 9.11 18.94 -14.77
CA LYS A 4 9.93 17.73 -14.66
C LYS A 4 9.57 16.97 -13.39
N THR A 5 9.39 17.69 -12.29
CA THR A 5 8.98 17.11 -11.02
C THR A 5 7.60 16.47 -11.13
N GLU A 6 6.67 17.17 -11.78
CA GLU A 6 5.32 16.66 -11.97
C GLU A 6 5.30 15.37 -12.78
N ARG A 7 6.11 15.29 -13.84
CA ARG A 7 6.19 14.07 -14.65
C ARG A 7 6.78 12.92 -13.85
N HIS A 8 7.78 13.22 -13.03
CA HIS A 8 8.40 12.21 -12.19
C HIS A 8 7.41 11.72 -11.15
N ASP A 9 6.72 12.66 -10.50
CA ASP A 9 5.69 12.32 -9.52
C ASP A 9 4.56 11.52 -10.18
N GLY A 10 4.21 11.87 -11.43
CA GLY A 10 3.20 11.12 -12.19
C GLY A 10 3.58 9.67 -12.40
N GLU A 11 4.87 9.39 -12.68
CA GLU A 11 5.36 8.03 -12.84
C GLU A 11 5.32 7.24 -11.53
N LEU A 12 5.53 7.92 -10.42
CA LEU A 12 5.62 7.31 -9.10
C LEU A 12 4.37 7.51 -8.26
N VAL A 13 3.26 7.85 -8.89
CA VAL A 13 2.03 8.19 -8.16
C VAL A 13 1.56 7.04 -7.27
N HIS A 14 1.73 5.79 -7.71
CA HIS A 14 1.34 4.64 -6.91
C HIS A 14 2.20 4.51 -5.65
N ILE A 15 3.47 4.86 -5.72
CA ILE A 15 4.35 4.88 -4.55
C ILE A 15 3.93 6.00 -3.59
N THR A 16 3.68 7.18 -4.13
CA THR A 16 3.26 8.34 -3.33
C THR A 16 1.95 8.04 -2.58
N ASN A 17 0.97 7.49 -3.29
CA ASN A 17 -0.31 7.14 -2.66
C ASN A 17 -0.15 6.06 -1.60
N THR A 18 0.69 5.06 -1.86
CA THR A 18 0.97 4.01 -0.88
C THR A 18 1.65 4.59 0.35
N ARG A 19 2.63 5.47 0.14
CA ARG A 19 3.33 6.12 1.25
C ARG A 19 2.36 6.93 2.10
N ASN A 20 1.47 7.69 1.47
CA ASN A 20 0.49 8.50 2.20
C ASN A 20 -0.40 7.62 3.07
N ALA A 21 -0.86 6.50 2.52
CA ALA A 21 -1.70 5.57 3.28
C ALA A 21 -0.95 4.98 4.47
N VAL A 22 0.28 4.50 4.22
CA VAL A 22 1.11 3.87 5.25
C VAL A 22 1.45 4.85 6.35
N GLU A 23 1.87 6.07 5.99
CA GLU A 23 2.22 7.09 6.97
C GLU A 23 1.04 7.44 7.88
N TYR A 24 -0.14 7.61 7.28
CA TYR A 24 -1.32 7.94 8.07
C TYR A 24 -1.69 6.82 9.03
N ILE A 25 -1.68 5.57 8.55
CA ILE A 25 -2.07 4.42 9.38
C ILE A 25 -1.07 4.21 10.52
N ILE A 26 0.22 4.35 10.24
CA ILE A 26 1.24 4.25 11.30
C ILE A 26 1.04 5.37 12.31
N HIS A 27 0.78 6.59 11.84
CA HIS A 27 0.56 7.73 12.71
C HIS A 27 -0.62 7.52 13.66
N ILE A 28 -1.77 7.10 13.15
CA ILE A 28 -2.94 6.90 14.02
C ILE A 28 -2.78 5.68 14.92
N SER A 29 -2.07 4.65 14.47
CA SER A 29 -1.88 3.45 15.29
C SER A 29 -0.89 3.67 16.42
N ASP A 30 0.02 4.63 16.28
CA ASP A 30 0.93 5.03 17.36
C ASP A 30 0.26 5.93 18.39
N ASN A 31 -0.88 6.51 18.05
CA ASN A 31 -1.57 7.45 18.95
C ASN A 31 -2.42 6.67 19.94
N GLU A 32 -2.04 6.72 21.22
CA GLU A 32 -2.75 6.00 22.28
C GLU A 32 -4.19 6.46 22.48
N LYS A 33 -4.52 7.66 22.02
CA LYS A 33 -5.90 8.16 22.06
C LYS A 33 -6.77 7.52 21.00
N VAL A 34 -6.14 6.95 19.95
CA VAL A 34 -6.85 6.25 18.87
C VAL A 34 -6.83 4.75 19.11
N PHE A 35 -5.63 4.20 19.35
CA PHE A 35 -5.45 2.79 19.66
C PHE A 35 -4.95 2.67 21.10
N PRO A 36 -5.69 2.04 22.01
CA PRO A 36 -5.28 1.95 23.40
C PRO A 36 -4.00 1.12 23.57
N LYS A 37 -3.30 1.33 24.69
CA LYS A 37 -2.05 0.60 24.96
C LYS A 37 -2.19 -0.91 24.86
N ARG A 38 -3.34 -1.45 25.23
CA ARG A 38 -3.58 -2.89 25.19
C ARG A 38 -3.53 -3.45 23.76
N ALA A 39 -3.71 -2.61 22.75
CA ALA A 39 -3.68 -3.03 21.35
C ALA A 39 -2.25 -3.08 20.78
N ARG A 40 -1.27 -2.53 21.50
CA ARG A 40 0.09 -2.32 20.96
C ARG A 40 0.74 -3.60 20.45
N TYR A 41 0.71 -4.66 21.23
CA TYR A 41 1.40 -5.91 20.90
C TYR A 41 0.59 -6.86 20.05
N THR A 42 -0.62 -6.49 19.69
CA THR A 42 -1.49 -7.30 18.85
C THR A 42 -1.87 -6.52 17.59
N ALA A 43 -2.93 -5.74 17.65
CA ALA A 43 -3.47 -5.03 16.48
C ALA A 43 -2.48 -4.03 15.89
N VAL A 44 -1.84 -3.22 16.72
CA VAL A 44 -0.91 -2.18 16.26
C VAL A 44 0.29 -2.81 15.56
N ASN A 45 0.91 -3.82 16.19
CA ASN A 45 2.03 -4.53 15.57
C ASN A 45 1.64 -5.14 14.24
N LYS A 46 0.47 -5.78 14.18
CA LYS A 46 -0.01 -6.40 12.95
C LYS A 46 -0.20 -5.35 11.85
N LEU A 47 -0.87 -4.26 12.16
CA LEU A 47 -1.11 -3.18 11.21
C LEU A 47 0.19 -2.59 10.68
N GLN A 48 1.12 -2.27 11.59
CA GLN A 48 2.36 -1.63 11.18
C GLN A 48 3.24 -2.56 10.36
N ASN A 49 3.30 -3.84 10.73
CA ASN A 49 4.06 -4.82 9.94
C ASN A 49 3.49 -4.94 8.53
N MET A 50 2.17 -4.98 8.38
CA MET A 50 1.55 -5.02 7.06
C MET A 50 1.83 -3.74 6.27
N CYS A 51 1.86 -2.59 6.94
CA CYS A 51 2.18 -1.31 6.29
C CYS A 51 3.61 -1.29 5.75
N TYR A 52 4.57 -1.77 6.54
CA TYR A 52 5.95 -1.85 6.09
C TYR A 52 6.10 -2.82 4.93
N ASP A 53 5.42 -3.98 4.99
CA ASP A 53 5.43 -4.93 3.89
C ASP A 53 4.84 -4.34 2.62
N LEU A 54 3.74 -3.60 2.76
CA LEU A 54 3.08 -2.96 1.62
C LEU A 54 4.01 -2.00 0.89
N ILE A 55 4.61 -1.07 1.60
CA ILE A 55 5.49 -0.08 0.97
C ILE A 55 6.74 -0.74 0.40
N SER A 56 7.28 -1.76 1.09
CA SER A 56 8.44 -2.50 0.60
C SER A 56 8.13 -3.22 -0.70
N ASP A 57 6.98 -3.90 -0.78
CA ASP A 57 6.59 -4.61 -2.00
C ASP A 57 6.46 -3.67 -3.19
N VAL A 58 5.84 -2.51 -2.98
CA VAL A 58 5.64 -1.53 -4.05
C VAL A 58 6.99 -0.97 -4.55
N ILE A 59 7.88 -0.62 -3.63
CA ILE A 59 9.19 -0.08 -4.00
C ILE A 59 10.05 -1.14 -4.66
N GLU A 60 10.10 -2.34 -4.10
CA GLU A 60 10.89 -3.44 -4.67
C GLU A 60 10.41 -3.82 -6.05
N ALA A 61 9.09 -3.85 -6.25
CA ALA A 61 8.54 -4.15 -7.57
C ALA A 61 8.97 -3.09 -8.60
N GLU A 62 9.00 -1.82 -8.20
CA GLU A 62 9.39 -0.74 -9.12
C GLU A 62 10.85 -0.84 -9.51
N GLU A 63 11.69 -1.35 -8.62
CA GLU A 63 13.12 -1.49 -8.90
C GLU A 63 13.44 -2.63 -9.86
N ILE A 64 12.54 -3.59 -10.04
CA ILE A 64 12.76 -4.71 -10.95
C ILE A 64 12.50 -4.24 -12.38
N MET A 65 13.54 -4.37 -13.24
CA MET A 65 13.43 -4.11 -14.68
C MET A 65 13.60 -5.46 -15.39
N PRO A 66 12.49 -6.15 -15.70
CA PRO A 66 12.57 -7.52 -16.17
C PRO A 66 13.30 -7.66 -17.50
N SER A 67 14.17 -8.66 -17.58
CA SER A 67 14.82 -9.05 -18.83
C SER A 67 14.43 -10.48 -19.21
N CYS A 68 13.59 -11.13 -18.41
CA CYS A 68 13.11 -12.50 -18.66
C CYS A 68 11.78 -12.70 -17.96
N LYS A 69 11.14 -13.83 -18.28
CA LYS A 69 9.84 -14.19 -17.74
C LYS A 69 9.85 -14.31 -16.21
N GLU A 70 10.88 -14.92 -15.67
CA GLU A 70 10.99 -15.15 -14.22
C GLU A 70 11.04 -13.81 -13.47
N GLU A 71 11.81 -12.86 -13.98
CA GLU A 71 11.90 -11.53 -13.36
C GLU A 71 10.57 -10.78 -13.45
N TYR A 72 9.88 -10.89 -14.58
CA TYR A 72 8.56 -10.29 -14.71
C TYR A 72 7.58 -10.89 -13.71
N ASN A 73 7.62 -12.21 -13.53
CA ASN A 73 6.73 -12.88 -12.57
C ASN A 73 6.98 -12.40 -11.14
N ILE A 74 8.24 -12.19 -10.76
CA ILE A 74 8.58 -11.67 -9.43
C ILE A 74 8.00 -10.26 -9.26
N LYS A 75 8.19 -9.41 -10.26
CA LYS A 75 7.64 -8.05 -10.23
C LYS A 75 6.12 -8.07 -10.09
N HIS A 76 5.47 -8.89 -10.88
CA HIS A 76 4.01 -9.02 -10.87
C HIS A 76 3.50 -9.54 -9.53
N CYS A 77 4.15 -10.57 -8.97
CA CYS A 77 3.77 -11.13 -7.69
C CYS A 77 3.88 -10.12 -6.54
N LYS A 78 4.93 -9.29 -6.56
CA LYS A 78 5.07 -8.25 -5.53
C LYS A 78 3.93 -7.25 -5.57
N LEU A 79 3.48 -6.87 -6.75
CA LEU A 79 2.35 -5.93 -6.89
C LEU A 79 1.04 -6.60 -6.51
N GLU A 80 0.87 -7.88 -6.80
CA GLU A 80 -0.31 -8.63 -6.34
C GLU A 80 -0.34 -8.72 -4.82
N GLU A 81 0.81 -9.00 -4.19
CA GLU A 81 0.91 -9.00 -2.74
C GLU A 81 0.55 -7.65 -2.15
N ALA A 82 1.01 -6.57 -2.78
CA ALA A 82 0.70 -5.21 -2.34
C ALA A 82 -0.80 -4.96 -2.36
N GLN A 83 -1.50 -5.41 -3.39
CA GLN A 83 -2.95 -5.29 -3.43
C GLN A 83 -3.62 -6.08 -2.32
N GLY A 84 -3.16 -7.30 -2.09
CA GLY A 84 -3.66 -8.13 -1.00
C GLY A 84 -3.46 -7.47 0.35
N LEU A 85 -2.30 -6.85 0.56
CA LEU A 85 -2.00 -6.14 1.79
C LEU A 85 -2.92 -4.95 2.00
N CYS A 86 -3.24 -4.20 0.95
CA CYS A 86 -4.19 -3.10 1.07
C CYS A 86 -5.53 -3.59 1.62
N ARG A 87 -6.02 -4.72 1.12
CA ARG A 87 -7.28 -5.30 1.59
C ARG A 87 -7.17 -5.85 3.01
N SER A 88 -6.05 -6.51 3.32
CA SER A 88 -5.83 -7.06 4.65
C SER A 88 -5.73 -5.97 5.70
N ILE A 89 -5.03 -4.90 5.40
CA ILE A 89 -4.93 -3.75 6.29
C ILE A 89 -6.32 -3.16 6.55
N LEU A 90 -7.11 -3.00 5.49
CA LEU A 90 -8.47 -2.47 5.64
C LEU A 90 -9.34 -3.38 6.52
N THR A 91 -9.23 -4.69 6.33
CA THR A 91 -9.97 -5.66 7.13
C THR A 91 -9.62 -5.53 8.62
N VAL A 92 -8.32 -5.45 8.93
CA VAL A 92 -7.86 -5.32 10.31
C VAL A 92 -8.30 -3.98 10.90
N LEU A 93 -8.19 -2.89 10.11
CA LEU A 93 -8.66 -1.57 10.56
C LEU A 93 -10.15 -1.58 10.90
N ASN A 94 -10.97 -2.20 10.06
CA ASN A 94 -12.41 -2.28 10.30
C ASN A 94 -12.70 -3.04 11.59
N LEU A 95 -11.98 -4.12 11.84
CA LEU A 95 -12.12 -4.87 13.08
C LEU A 95 -11.71 -4.02 14.29
N CYS A 96 -10.60 -3.28 14.16
CA CYS A 96 -10.13 -2.40 15.21
C CYS A 96 -11.10 -1.25 15.48
N ALA A 97 -11.78 -0.74 14.44
CA ALA A 97 -12.74 0.33 14.59
C ALA A 97 -13.88 -0.11 15.50
N ILE A 98 -14.33 -1.36 15.35
CA ILE A 98 -15.40 -1.91 16.18
C ILE A 98 -14.87 -2.20 17.60
N THR A 99 -13.72 -2.86 17.70
CA THR A 99 -13.15 -3.30 18.96
C THR A 99 -12.75 -2.13 19.87
N TYR A 100 -12.12 -1.12 19.28
CA TYR A 100 -11.56 0.02 20.04
C TYR A 100 -12.34 1.31 19.85
N LYS A 101 -13.45 1.27 19.14
CA LYS A 101 -14.33 2.41 18.90
C LYS A 101 -13.60 3.60 18.30
N ILE A 102 -12.84 3.33 17.24
CA ILE A 102 -12.09 4.37 16.54
C ILE A 102 -13.05 5.33 15.82
N GLN A 103 -12.74 6.60 15.87
CA GLN A 103 -13.54 7.66 15.27
C GLN A 103 -13.79 7.40 13.78
N HIS A 104 -15.05 7.52 13.37
CA HIS A 104 -15.47 7.23 12.00
C HIS A 104 -14.69 8.03 10.95
N SER A 105 -14.45 9.32 11.20
CA SER A 105 -13.73 10.17 10.24
C SER A 105 -12.32 9.68 9.98
N ARG A 106 -11.63 9.14 11.00
CA ARG A 106 -10.29 8.59 10.83
C ARG A 106 -10.33 7.31 9.99
N MET A 107 -11.37 6.51 10.19
CA MET A 107 -11.56 5.28 9.41
C MET A 107 -11.88 5.57 7.96
N GLU A 108 -12.74 6.56 7.70
CA GLU A 108 -13.04 6.97 6.34
C GLU A 108 -11.80 7.45 5.61
N TYR A 109 -11.00 8.27 6.27
CA TYR A 109 -9.78 8.81 5.66
C TYR A 109 -8.78 7.69 5.35
N ALA A 110 -8.56 6.78 6.28
CA ALA A 110 -7.67 5.64 6.07
C ALA A 110 -8.17 4.76 4.92
N THR A 111 -9.48 4.49 4.87
CA THR A 111 -10.09 3.70 3.80
C THR A 111 -9.85 4.36 2.44
N GLN A 112 -10.04 5.67 2.37
CA GLN A 112 -9.83 6.41 1.12
C GLN A 112 -8.38 6.32 0.66
N LEU A 113 -7.44 6.54 1.57
CA LEU A 113 -6.03 6.47 1.22
C LEU A 113 -5.63 5.07 0.73
N LEU A 114 -6.12 4.02 1.40
CA LEU A 114 -5.83 2.65 0.98
C LEU A 114 -6.48 2.32 -0.37
N THR A 115 -7.70 2.77 -0.58
CA THR A 115 -8.41 2.55 -1.85
C THR A 115 -7.66 3.24 -3.00
N ASP A 116 -7.25 4.48 -2.78
CA ASP A 116 -6.50 5.23 -3.80
C ASP A 116 -5.18 4.54 -4.11
N ALA A 117 -4.46 4.08 -3.08
CA ALA A 117 -3.21 3.36 -3.27
C ALA A 117 -3.43 2.08 -4.08
N ARG A 118 -4.46 1.32 -3.72
CA ARG A 118 -4.77 0.05 -4.41
C ARG A 118 -5.11 0.29 -5.88
N ILE A 119 -5.91 1.31 -6.16
CA ILE A 119 -6.28 1.65 -7.54
C ILE A 119 -5.03 2.01 -8.36
N LYS A 120 -4.13 2.79 -7.79
CA LYS A 120 -2.91 3.20 -8.49
C LYS A 120 -1.96 2.02 -8.71
N ILE A 121 -1.86 1.12 -7.73
CA ILE A 121 -1.08 -0.10 -7.88
C ILE A 121 -1.65 -0.95 -9.02
N LEU A 122 -2.98 -1.11 -9.06
CA LEU A 122 -3.64 -1.88 -10.11
C LEU A 122 -3.37 -1.28 -11.49
N LYS A 123 -3.46 0.05 -11.61
CA LYS A 123 -3.16 0.72 -12.88
C LYS A 123 -1.72 0.49 -13.31
N ARG A 124 -0.79 0.51 -12.34
CA ARG A 124 0.61 0.27 -12.63
C ARG A 124 0.86 -1.16 -13.09
N MET A 125 0.16 -2.12 -12.49
CA MET A 125 0.23 -3.52 -12.93
C MET A 125 -0.20 -3.66 -14.39
N ARG A 126 -1.27 -2.97 -14.78
CA ARG A 126 -1.75 -3.03 -16.17
C ARG A 126 -0.75 -2.43 -17.14
N VAL A 127 -0.08 -1.35 -16.76
CA VAL A 127 1.00 -0.76 -17.56
C VAL A 127 2.10 -1.80 -17.79
N TYR A 128 2.49 -2.51 -16.74
CA TYR A 128 3.55 -3.51 -16.85
C TYR A 128 3.10 -4.74 -17.62
N GLU A 129 1.84 -5.14 -17.50
CA GLU A 129 1.30 -6.24 -18.30
C GLU A 129 1.41 -5.96 -19.78
N GLU A 130 1.16 -4.72 -20.18
CA GLU A 130 1.30 -4.32 -21.58
C GLU A 130 2.76 -4.15 -21.99
N LYS A 131 3.53 -3.48 -21.15
CA LYS A 131 4.95 -3.19 -21.45
C LYS A 131 5.78 -4.46 -21.58
N TYR A 132 5.50 -5.46 -20.76
CA TYR A 132 6.27 -6.71 -20.71
C TYR A 132 5.47 -7.91 -21.21
N LYS A 133 4.56 -7.69 -22.14
CA LYS A 133 3.68 -8.76 -22.62
C LYS A 133 4.43 -9.94 -23.24
N GLN A 134 5.64 -9.71 -23.76
CA GLN A 134 6.45 -10.79 -24.31
C GLN A 134 6.90 -11.80 -23.26
N TYR A 135 6.85 -11.44 -21.98
CA TYR A 135 7.22 -12.32 -20.87
C TYR A 135 6.00 -12.98 -20.22
N ARG A 136 4.82 -12.57 -20.62
CA ARG A 136 3.57 -13.15 -20.11
C ARG A 136 3.24 -14.39 -20.93
N VAL A 137 2.93 -15.47 -20.24
CA VAL A 137 2.49 -16.70 -20.94
C VAL A 137 1.43 -17.40 -20.14
#